data_88d9d64658ff62b9b1a46463056f7e78
#
_entry.id   88d9d64658ff62b9b1a46463056f7e78
#
_cell.length_a   1.000
_cell.length_b   1.000
_cell.length_c   1.000
_cell.angle_alpha   90.00
_cell.angle_beta   90.00
_cell.angle_gamma   90.00
#
_symmetry.space_group_name_H-M   'P 1'
#
loop_
_entity.id
_entity.type
_entity.pdbx_description
1 polymer ?
#
loop_
_entity_poly.entity_id
_entity_poly.type
_entity_poly.pdbx_seq_one_letter_code
_entity_poly.pdbx_strand_id
1 'polypeptide(L)'
;MHIKFAKHIIPVLAIVVIMVAVSCSTEKNTAQSRWWHSFNARYNTYYNGTLAYIDGSLEKEKGNKDNFTEMIPLYTVGNKGSRELGAGNFDRAIEKCQKAIKLHSIKKRPEWTKSRKKTEKDIEWLSRKE
;
A
#
# COMPACT_ATOMS: atom_id res chain seq x y z
N MET A 1 16.21 15.56 -42.75
CA MET A 1 14.87 15.91 -42.29
C MET A 1 14.62 15.61 -40.81
N HIS A 2 15.42 14.76 -40.16
CA HIS A 2 15.23 14.31 -38.76
C HIS A 2 15.60 15.31 -37.65
N ILE A 3 16.52 16.24 -37.92
CA ILE A 3 17.05 17.16 -36.88
C ILE A 3 16.05 18.25 -36.46
N LYS A 4 15.15 18.66 -37.37
CA LYS A 4 14.14 19.69 -37.04
C LYS A 4 13.03 19.17 -36.10
N PHE A 5 12.68 17.90 -36.19
CA PHE A 5 11.68 17.27 -35.30
C PHE A 5 12.20 17.10 -33.86
N ALA A 6 13.49 16.78 -33.70
CA ALA A 6 14.10 16.61 -32.38
C ALA A 6 14.06 17.89 -31.53
N LYS A 7 14.24 19.06 -32.15
CA LYS A 7 14.22 20.37 -31.48
C LYS A 7 12.89 20.67 -30.76
N HIS A 8 11.78 20.16 -31.27
CA HIS A 8 10.45 20.37 -30.65
C HIS A 8 10.06 19.23 -29.73
N ILE A 9 10.52 18.01 -29.94
CA ILE A 9 10.19 16.84 -29.12
C ILE A 9 10.88 16.92 -27.75
N ILE A 10 12.14 17.35 -27.70
CA ILE A 10 12.90 17.45 -26.44
C ILE A 10 12.23 18.40 -25.42
N PRO A 11 11.84 19.65 -25.75
CA PRO A 11 11.18 20.52 -24.79
C PRO A 11 9.79 20.02 -24.38
N VAL A 12 9.03 19.39 -25.29
CA VAL A 12 7.74 18.79 -24.95
C VAL A 12 7.91 17.63 -23.98
N LEU A 13 8.89 16.77 -24.21
CA LEU A 13 9.20 15.65 -23.30
C LEU A 13 9.65 16.16 -21.92
N ALA A 14 10.47 17.22 -21.90
CA ALA A 14 10.91 17.85 -20.65
C ALA A 14 9.74 18.43 -19.84
N ILE A 15 8.79 19.09 -20.50
CA ILE A 15 7.59 19.63 -19.86
C ILE A 15 6.73 18.50 -19.28
N VAL A 16 6.54 17.39 -20.01
CA VAL A 16 5.80 16.23 -19.54
C VAL A 16 6.47 15.61 -18.31
N VAL A 17 7.80 15.47 -18.31
CA VAL A 17 8.56 14.94 -17.16
C VAL A 17 8.43 15.86 -15.94
N ILE A 18 8.50 17.18 -16.12
CA ILE A 18 8.31 18.15 -15.04
C ILE A 18 6.88 18.09 -14.48
N MET A 19 5.86 17.98 -15.33
CA MET A 19 4.47 17.85 -14.89
C MET A 19 4.24 16.57 -14.07
N VAL A 20 4.87 15.46 -14.40
CA VAL A 20 4.78 14.20 -13.67
C VAL A 20 5.50 14.29 -12.32
N ALA A 21 6.62 14.99 -12.24
CA ALA A 21 7.41 15.11 -11.00
C ALA A 21 6.73 15.95 -9.90
N VAL A 22 5.83 16.88 -10.24
CA VAL A 22 5.18 17.80 -9.27
C VAL A 22 3.92 17.20 -8.63
N SER A 23 3.46 16.02 -9.08
CA SER A 23 2.07 15.58 -8.89
C SER A 23 1.76 14.82 -7.59
N CYS A 24 2.70 14.27 -6.85
CA CYS A 24 2.38 13.34 -5.76
C CYS A 24 2.98 13.73 -4.41
N SER A 25 2.27 14.57 -3.68
CA SER A 25 2.56 14.81 -2.25
C SER A 25 1.44 14.21 -1.38
N THR A 26 1.80 13.37 -0.40
CA THR A 26 0.90 12.88 0.66
C THR A 26 0.34 14.01 1.53
N GLU A 27 0.88 15.20 1.35
CA GLU A 27 0.47 16.39 2.08
C GLU A 27 -0.82 17.02 1.56
N LYS A 28 -1.20 16.77 0.30
CA LYS A 28 -2.40 17.35 -0.30
C LYS A 28 -3.57 16.36 -0.24
N ASN A 29 -4.67 16.76 0.38
CA ASN A 29 -5.90 15.97 0.42
C ASN A 29 -6.87 16.42 -0.68
N THR A 30 -6.48 16.27 -1.92
CA THR A 30 -7.31 16.50 -3.11
C THR A 30 -7.93 15.20 -3.60
N ALA A 31 -9.00 15.25 -4.40
CA ALA A 31 -9.64 14.08 -4.97
C ALA A 31 -8.65 13.23 -5.79
N GLN A 32 -7.77 13.88 -6.56
CA GLN A 32 -6.75 13.22 -7.38
C GLN A 32 -5.68 12.54 -6.52
N SER A 33 -5.20 13.20 -5.46
CA SER A 33 -4.24 12.62 -4.53
C SER A 33 -4.83 11.41 -3.81
N ARG A 34 -6.09 11.49 -3.34
CA ARG A 34 -6.79 10.35 -2.73
C ARG A 34 -6.90 9.16 -3.66
N TRP A 35 -7.30 9.40 -4.91
CA TRP A 35 -7.40 8.34 -5.92
C TRP A 35 -6.04 7.67 -6.16
N TRP A 36 -4.99 8.46 -6.39
CA TRP A 36 -3.64 7.96 -6.63
C TRP A 36 -3.10 7.13 -5.46
N HIS A 37 -3.20 7.66 -4.24
CA HIS A 37 -2.73 6.94 -3.05
C HIS A 37 -3.54 5.69 -2.77
N SER A 38 -4.87 5.73 -2.95
CA SER A 38 -5.73 4.56 -2.81
C SER A 38 -5.39 3.48 -3.83
N PHE A 39 -5.18 3.85 -5.08
CA PHE A 39 -4.81 2.93 -6.15
C PHE A 39 -3.47 2.25 -5.85
N ASN A 40 -2.43 3.03 -5.57
CA ASN A 40 -1.11 2.47 -5.30
C ASN A 40 -1.06 1.65 -4.00
N ALA A 41 -1.74 2.07 -2.95
CA ALA A 41 -1.84 1.30 -1.72
C ALA A 41 -2.48 -0.06 -1.98
N ARG A 42 -3.59 -0.10 -2.71
CA ARG A 42 -4.37 -1.32 -2.95
C ARG A 42 -3.64 -2.29 -3.88
N TYR A 43 -3.20 -1.82 -5.05
CA TYR A 43 -2.68 -2.69 -6.10
C TYR A 43 -1.18 -2.99 -6.01
N ASN A 44 -0.43 -2.22 -5.24
CA ASN A 44 0.99 -2.45 -5.07
C ASN A 44 1.29 -2.93 -3.64
N THR A 45 1.13 -2.06 -2.66
CA THR A 45 1.62 -2.35 -1.30
C THR A 45 0.76 -3.40 -0.58
N TYR A 46 -0.56 -3.24 -0.60
CA TYR A 46 -1.48 -4.17 0.05
C TYR A 46 -1.46 -5.54 -0.63
N TYR A 47 -1.54 -5.58 -1.96
CA TYR A 47 -1.51 -6.84 -2.72
C TYR A 47 -0.24 -7.64 -2.43
N ASN A 48 0.94 -7.01 -2.50
CA ASN A 48 2.21 -7.69 -2.20
C ASN A 48 2.33 -8.09 -0.72
N GLY A 49 1.74 -7.31 0.20
CA GLY A 49 1.66 -7.66 1.61
C GLY A 49 0.79 -8.90 1.85
N THR A 50 -0.35 -8.98 1.16
CA THR A 50 -1.26 -10.13 1.23
C THR A 50 -0.60 -11.39 0.67
N LEU A 51 0.09 -11.30 -0.47
CA LEU A 51 0.84 -12.44 -1.02
C LEU A 51 1.90 -12.93 -0.05
N ALA A 52 2.70 -12.04 0.52
CA ALA A 52 3.72 -12.42 1.49
C ALA A 52 3.11 -13.08 2.74
N TYR A 53 1.95 -12.61 3.20
CA TYR A 53 1.23 -13.24 4.30
C TYR A 53 0.72 -14.66 3.96
N ILE A 54 0.16 -14.83 2.77
CA ILE A 54 -0.29 -16.15 2.29
C ILE A 54 0.88 -17.11 2.17
N ASP A 55 2.00 -16.67 1.58
CA ASP A 55 3.21 -17.49 1.44
C ASP A 55 3.76 -17.91 2.80
N GLY A 56 3.80 -16.98 3.77
CA GLY A 56 4.21 -17.28 5.14
C GLY A 56 3.28 -18.29 5.83
N SER A 57 1.98 -18.17 5.60
CA SER A 57 0.99 -19.11 6.14
C SER A 57 1.13 -20.51 5.55
N LEU A 58 1.32 -20.61 4.24
CA LEU A 58 1.56 -21.88 3.55
C LEU A 58 2.87 -22.52 3.98
N GLU A 59 3.94 -21.75 4.15
CA GLU A 59 5.23 -22.24 4.66
C GLU A 59 5.08 -22.80 6.07
N LYS A 60 4.33 -22.10 6.93
CA LYS A 60 4.02 -22.53 8.28
C LYS A 60 3.23 -23.85 8.30
N GLU A 61 2.20 -23.98 7.46
CA GLU A 61 1.42 -25.20 7.36
C GLU A 61 2.25 -26.38 6.86
N LYS A 62 3.05 -26.19 5.82
CA LYS A 62 3.94 -27.24 5.25
C LYS A 62 5.06 -27.65 6.20
N GLY A 63 5.58 -26.72 6.98
CA GLY A 63 6.68 -26.98 7.91
C GLY A 63 6.22 -27.54 9.26
N ASN A 64 4.93 -27.46 9.57
CA ASN A 64 4.39 -28.00 10.82
C ASN A 64 4.33 -29.53 10.75
N LYS A 65 4.93 -30.19 11.75
CA LYS A 65 4.85 -31.64 11.93
C LYS A 65 4.08 -31.91 13.21
N ASP A 66 2.95 -32.58 13.07
CA ASP A 66 2.14 -32.99 14.20
C ASP A 66 2.80 -34.13 14.98
N ASN A 67 2.81 -34.01 16.29
CA ASN A 67 3.25 -35.06 17.19
C ASN A 67 2.04 -35.92 17.55
N PHE A 68 1.87 -37.05 16.89
CA PHE A 68 0.74 -37.96 17.11
C PHE A 68 0.78 -38.71 18.47
N THR A 69 1.84 -38.53 19.26
CA THR A 69 1.92 -39.10 20.63
C THR A 69 1.32 -38.20 21.69
N GLU A 70 1.03 -36.93 21.32
CA GLU A 70 0.40 -35.96 22.19
C GLU A 70 -0.95 -35.52 21.61
N MET A 71 -1.74 -34.81 22.42
CA MET A 71 -3.00 -34.23 21.94
C MET A 71 -2.68 -33.18 20.84
N ILE A 72 -3.17 -33.42 19.63
CA ILE A 72 -2.97 -32.55 18.51
C ILE A 72 -3.73 -31.24 18.74
N PRO A 73 -3.09 -30.09 18.76
CA PRO A 73 -3.77 -28.82 18.93
C PRO A 73 -4.67 -28.52 17.71
N LEU A 74 -5.86 -28.01 17.94
CA LEU A 74 -6.81 -27.61 16.88
C LEU A 74 -6.23 -26.58 15.92
N TYR A 75 -5.28 -25.78 16.39
CA TYR A 75 -4.57 -24.79 15.58
C TYR A 75 -3.06 -25.04 15.66
N THR A 76 -2.40 -25.03 14.52
CA THR A 76 -0.93 -25.22 14.37
C THR A 76 -0.09 -24.08 15.00
N VAL A 77 -0.73 -23.08 15.58
CA VAL A 77 -0.13 -21.79 15.98
C VAL A 77 0.66 -21.86 17.29
N GLY A 78 0.51 -22.90 18.09
CA GLY A 78 1.00 -22.95 19.48
C GLY A 78 2.35 -23.64 19.72
N ASN A 79 2.96 -24.24 18.72
CA ASN A 79 4.19 -25.00 18.88
C ASN A 79 5.43 -24.10 18.92
N LYS A 80 6.37 -24.37 19.85
CA LYS A 80 7.65 -23.65 19.94
C LYS A 80 8.44 -23.71 18.63
N GLY A 81 8.42 -24.87 17.94
CA GLY A 81 9.09 -25.06 16.65
C GLY A 81 8.43 -24.34 15.48
N SER A 82 7.17 -23.97 15.58
CA SER A 82 6.44 -23.26 14.49
C SER A 82 6.68 -21.74 14.47
N ARG A 83 7.39 -21.20 15.47
CA ARG A 83 7.63 -19.77 15.59
C ARG A 83 8.50 -19.20 14.47
N GLU A 84 9.47 -19.98 13.99
CA GLU A 84 10.41 -19.55 12.96
C GLU A 84 9.91 -19.83 11.54
N LEU A 85 8.89 -20.70 11.41
CA LEU A 85 8.31 -21.06 10.13
C LEU A 85 7.57 -19.86 9.52
N GLY A 86 7.96 -19.47 8.31
CA GLY A 86 7.37 -18.35 7.59
C GLY A 86 7.75 -16.96 8.13
N ALA A 87 8.62 -16.86 9.13
CA ALA A 87 8.97 -15.58 9.77
C ALA A 87 9.41 -14.52 8.76
N GLY A 88 10.27 -14.86 7.81
CA GLY A 88 10.75 -13.94 6.77
C GLY A 88 9.63 -13.40 5.87
N ASN A 89 8.63 -14.23 5.56
CA ASN A 89 7.47 -13.81 4.78
C ASN A 89 6.51 -12.94 5.59
N PHE A 90 6.32 -13.23 6.89
CA PHE A 90 5.53 -12.38 7.77
C PHE A 90 6.20 -11.02 8.01
N ASP A 91 7.51 -10.96 8.20
CA ASP A 91 8.26 -9.72 8.33
C ASP A 91 8.12 -8.86 7.06
N ARG A 92 8.20 -9.49 5.91
CA ARG A 92 7.97 -8.85 4.61
C ARG A 92 6.55 -8.30 4.48
N ALA A 93 5.54 -9.04 4.95
CA ALA A 93 4.16 -8.55 4.99
C ALA A 93 4.01 -7.33 5.90
N ILE A 94 4.63 -7.36 7.09
CA ILE A 94 4.64 -6.24 8.04
C ILE A 94 5.32 -5.01 7.41
N GLU A 95 6.48 -5.17 6.78
CA GLU A 95 7.18 -4.09 6.08
C GLU A 95 6.29 -3.44 5.01
N LYS A 96 5.59 -4.24 4.21
CA LYS A 96 4.66 -3.73 3.19
C LYS A 96 3.49 -2.98 3.79
N CYS A 97 2.92 -3.47 4.89
CA CYS A 97 1.85 -2.77 5.61
C CYS A 97 2.34 -1.43 6.19
N GLN A 98 3.50 -1.40 6.82
CA GLN A 98 4.11 -0.17 7.35
C GLN A 98 4.40 0.83 6.22
N LYS A 99 4.89 0.35 5.08
CA LYS A 99 5.11 1.17 3.89
C LYS A 99 3.80 1.76 3.37
N ALA A 100 2.70 0.99 3.35
CA ALA A 100 1.40 1.48 2.96
C ALA A 100 0.93 2.62 3.86
N ILE A 101 1.04 2.44 5.18
CA ILE A 101 0.67 3.46 6.17
C ILE A 101 1.54 4.71 6.01
N LYS A 102 2.86 4.55 5.87
CA LYS A 102 3.80 5.66 5.78
C LYS A 102 3.62 6.50 4.52
N LEU A 103 3.48 5.85 3.36
CA LEU A 103 3.49 6.51 2.05
C LEU A 103 2.10 6.90 1.54
N HIS A 104 1.05 6.19 1.95
CA HIS A 104 -0.27 6.34 1.34
C HIS A 104 -1.35 6.82 2.32
N SER A 105 -1.04 6.98 3.63
CA SER A 105 -1.99 7.61 4.55
C SER A 105 -2.00 9.13 4.37
N ILE A 106 -3.15 9.68 4.02
CA ILE A 106 -3.34 11.12 3.89
C ILE A 106 -3.65 11.70 5.27
N LYS A 107 -2.76 12.54 5.80
CA LYS A 107 -2.84 13.09 7.16
C LYS A 107 -3.53 14.44 7.24
N LYS A 108 -3.58 15.19 6.13
CA LYS A 108 -4.18 16.53 6.09
C LYS A 108 -5.69 16.48 5.88
N ARG A 109 -6.39 17.46 6.43
CA ARG A 109 -7.82 17.65 6.18
C ARG A 109 -8.08 17.93 4.69
N PRO A 110 -9.27 17.56 4.15
CA PRO A 110 -9.66 17.93 2.79
C PRO A 110 -9.60 19.44 2.59
N GLU A 111 -9.06 19.89 1.49
CA GLU A 111 -9.13 21.29 1.10
C GLU A 111 -10.54 21.61 0.62
N TRP A 112 -11.23 22.53 1.33
CA TRP A 112 -12.57 23.01 0.97
C TRP A 112 -12.45 24.22 0.08
N THR A 113 -13.02 24.17 -1.12
CA THR A 113 -13.28 25.38 -1.90
C THR A 113 -14.63 25.96 -1.47
N LYS A 114 -14.71 27.28 -1.33
CA LYS A 114 -15.94 27.99 -0.87
C LYS A 114 -17.21 27.66 -1.68
N SER A 115 -17.04 27.22 -2.92
CA SER A 115 -18.14 26.88 -3.85
C SER A 115 -18.50 25.37 -3.84
N ARG A 116 -17.79 24.51 -3.11
CA ARG A 116 -18.01 23.08 -3.14
C ARG A 116 -18.81 22.60 -1.93
N LYS A 117 -19.94 21.96 -2.19
CA LYS A 117 -20.68 21.24 -1.14
C LYS A 117 -19.81 20.10 -0.62
N LYS A 118 -19.85 19.86 0.69
CA LYS A 118 -19.20 18.73 1.34
C LYS A 118 -19.70 17.44 0.70
N THR A 119 -18.78 16.60 0.21
CA THR A 119 -19.15 15.27 -0.26
C THR A 119 -19.27 14.33 0.94
N GLU A 120 -20.09 13.29 0.80
CA GLU A 120 -20.29 12.27 1.83
C GLU A 120 -18.97 11.65 2.33
N LYS A 121 -18.01 11.43 1.42
CA LYS A 121 -16.67 10.93 1.75
C LYS A 121 -15.82 11.90 2.59
N ASP A 122 -16.02 13.18 2.40
CA ASP A 122 -15.32 14.20 3.18
C ASP A 122 -15.89 14.27 4.61
N ILE A 123 -17.20 14.05 4.76
CA ILE A 123 -17.88 13.96 6.05
C ILE A 123 -17.41 12.70 6.80
N GLU A 124 -17.36 11.56 6.13
CA GLU A 124 -16.88 10.31 6.70
C GLU A 124 -15.41 10.40 7.17
N TRP A 125 -14.55 11.10 6.40
CA TRP A 125 -13.16 11.32 6.81
C TRP A 125 -13.06 12.19 8.07
N LEU A 126 -13.94 13.20 8.22
CA LEU A 126 -13.97 14.05 9.40
C LEU A 126 -14.45 13.28 10.64
N SER A 127 -15.50 12.46 10.50
CA SER A 127 -16.06 11.67 11.60
C SER A 127 -15.12 10.59 12.14
N ARG A 128 -14.19 10.08 11.33
CA ARG A 128 -13.17 9.10 11.78
C ARG A 128 -12.02 9.70 12.60
N LYS A 129 -11.98 11.00 12.75
CA LYS A 129 -10.90 11.71 13.48
C LYS A 129 -11.33 12.29 14.83
N GLU A 130 -12.61 12.21 15.16
CA GLU A 130 -13.14 12.46 16.50
C GLU A 130 -13.08 11.18 17.36
#